data_36c99c845df39941cf578d6ac89cd6d8
#
_entry.id   36c99c845df39941cf578d6ac89cd6d8
#
_cell.length_a   1.000
_cell.length_b   1.000
_cell.length_c   1.000
_cell.angle_alpha   90.00
_cell.angle_beta   90.00
_cell.angle_gamma   90.00
#
_symmetry.space_group_name_H-M   'P 1'
#
loop_
_entity.id
_entity.type
_entity.pdbx_description
1 polymer ?
#
loop_
_entity_poly.entity_id
_entity_poly.type
_entity_poly.pdbx_seq_one_letter_code
_entity_poly.pdbx_strand_id
1 'polypeptide(L)'
;MKSLIRTTLVVTLLMFAGTGIAHAQIKFGTVDMNRVFSEYYKTKDAQAKYADAEKAANDDLNSRVDVLKKSMQAISQLNSDLQKSGLAADTKDAMTKDRETKVAAARALDREITDFRSTKQKTLQDQFLRMRKDIVDDIMKTVNELVKAKGYDIVFDKSGLSAGAVPVVLFSRDDLDFSQDVITSLNKTAPAAK
;
A
#
# COMPACT_ATOMS: atom_id res chain seq x y z
N MET A 1 35.51 -38.09 64.97
CA MET A 1 35.66 -38.09 63.47
C MET A 1 34.44 -38.56 62.77
N LYS A 2 33.64 -39.54 63.15
CA LYS A 2 32.46 -40.04 62.42
C LYS A 2 31.28 -39.04 62.40
N SER A 3 31.16 -38.13 63.39
CA SER A 3 30.07 -37.16 63.42
C SER A 3 30.30 -35.94 62.53
N LEU A 4 31.53 -35.50 62.40
CA LEU A 4 31.95 -34.40 61.49
C LEU A 4 31.77 -34.75 60.03
N ILE A 5 32.02 -36.00 59.64
CA ILE A 5 31.84 -36.50 58.27
C ILE A 5 30.37 -36.55 57.88
N ARG A 6 29.46 -36.91 58.84
CA ARG A 6 27.98 -36.94 58.59
C ARG A 6 27.42 -35.55 58.44
N THR A 7 27.90 -34.56 59.21
CA THR A 7 27.41 -33.16 59.06
C THR A 7 27.89 -32.51 57.79
N THR A 8 29.11 -32.76 57.34
CA THR A 8 29.65 -32.25 56.06
C THR A 8 28.91 -32.85 54.86
N LEU A 9 28.56 -34.14 54.91
CA LEU A 9 27.85 -34.83 53.83
C LEU A 9 26.40 -34.28 53.64
N VAL A 10 25.70 -33.97 54.74
CA VAL A 10 24.34 -33.41 54.73
C VAL A 10 24.35 -31.98 54.19
N VAL A 11 25.36 -31.16 54.58
CA VAL A 11 25.49 -29.76 54.07
C VAL A 11 25.80 -29.74 52.56
N THR A 12 26.64 -30.67 52.08
CA THR A 12 26.97 -30.75 50.65
C THR A 12 25.79 -31.21 49.82
N LEU A 13 24.94 -32.09 50.33
CA LEU A 13 23.75 -32.59 49.63
C LEU A 13 22.64 -31.50 49.55
N LEU A 14 22.56 -30.62 50.55
CA LEU A 14 21.64 -29.48 50.55
C LEU A 14 22.03 -28.36 49.56
N MET A 15 23.30 -28.22 49.22
CA MET A 15 23.76 -27.23 48.23
C MET A 15 23.51 -27.66 46.77
N PHE A 16 23.30 -28.96 46.51
CA PHE A 16 23.00 -29.46 45.16
C PHE A 16 21.52 -29.50 44.81
N ALA A 17 20.60 -29.31 45.77
CA ALA A 17 19.17 -29.33 45.57
C ALA A 17 18.60 -28.00 44.98
N GLY A 18 19.45 -26.97 44.77
CA GLY A 18 19.05 -25.64 44.34
C GLY A 18 19.30 -25.30 42.84
N THR A 19 19.80 -26.20 42.02
CA THR A 19 19.89 -26.00 40.59
C THR A 19 18.56 -26.32 39.94
N GLY A 20 17.55 -25.49 40.21
CA GLY A 20 16.34 -25.44 39.41
C GLY A 20 16.79 -25.21 37.95
N ILE A 21 16.57 -26.18 37.07
CA ILE A 21 16.69 -25.99 35.62
C ILE A 21 15.72 -24.86 35.28
N ALA A 22 16.24 -23.64 35.17
CA ALA A 22 15.49 -22.53 34.63
C ALA A 22 15.15 -22.90 33.17
N HIS A 23 14.00 -23.54 32.97
CA HIS A 23 13.45 -23.68 31.65
C HIS A 23 13.20 -22.26 31.14
N ALA A 24 14.04 -21.79 30.22
CA ALA A 24 13.76 -20.54 29.53
C ALA A 24 12.40 -20.69 28.87
N GLN A 25 11.38 -20.06 29.44
CA GLN A 25 10.04 -20.10 28.90
C GLN A 25 10.02 -19.25 27.63
N ILE A 26 9.77 -19.88 26.48
CA ILE A 26 9.65 -19.19 25.19
C ILE A 26 8.53 -18.16 25.32
N LYS A 27 8.86 -16.91 25.03
CA LYS A 27 7.92 -15.80 25.13
C LYS A 27 7.31 -15.49 23.77
N PHE A 28 6.03 -15.70 23.65
CA PHE A 28 5.25 -15.41 22.44
C PHE A 28 4.64 -14.03 22.48
N GLY A 29 4.50 -13.42 21.29
CA GLY A 29 3.72 -12.21 21.08
C GLY A 29 2.84 -12.34 19.84
N THR A 30 1.78 -11.54 19.77
CA THR A 30 0.96 -11.41 18.57
C THR A 30 0.80 -9.96 18.19
N VAL A 31 0.72 -9.71 16.89
CA VAL A 31 0.47 -8.38 16.32
C VAL A 31 -0.58 -8.49 15.21
N ASP A 32 -1.52 -7.56 15.16
CA ASP A 32 -2.47 -7.42 14.06
C ASP A 32 -1.90 -6.46 13.02
N MET A 33 -1.23 -6.99 12.01
CA MET A 33 -0.59 -6.18 10.98
C MET A 33 -1.57 -5.37 10.15
N ASN A 34 -2.79 -5.87 9.92
CA ASN A 34 -3.83 -5.12 9.20
C ASN A 34 -4.30 -3.91 10.01
N ARG A 35 -4.52 -4.08 11.32
CA ARG A 35 -4.89 -3.00 12.22
C ARG A 35 -3.78 -1.96 12.32
N VAL A 36 -2.53 -2.41 12.55
CA VAL A 36 -1.35 -1.52 12.60
C VAL A 36 -1.21 -0.72 11.33
N PHE A 37 -1.32 -1.37 10.15
CA PHE A 37 -1.24 -0.71 8.85
C PHE A 37 -2.34 0.34 8.68
N SER A 38 -3.59 0.02 9.03
CA SER A 38 -4.72 0.93 8.86
C SER A 38 -4.69 2.13 9.80
N GLU A 39 -4.16 1.96 11.02
CA GLU A 39 -4.11 3.01 12.06
C GLU A 39 -2.82 3.86 12.00
N TYR A 40 -1.82 3.47 11.19
CA TYR A 40 -0.61 4.26 11.01
C TYR A 40 -0.91 5.53 10.22
N TYR A 41 -0.50 6.71 10.76
CA TYR A 41 -0.78 8.01 10.12
C TYR A 41 -0.24 8.12 8.69
N LYS A 42 0.96 7.56 8.41
CA LYS A 42 1.53 7.55 7.06
C LYS A 42 0.68 6.76 6.05
N THR A 43 -0.05 5.74 6.49
CA THR A 43 -0.97 5.02 5.62
C THR A 43 -2.11 5.92 5.16
N LYS A 44 -2.70 6.68 6.09
CA LYS A 44 -3.77 7.64 5.77
C LYS A 44 -3.29 8.74 4.84
N ASP A 45 -2.12 9.32 5.12
CA ASP A 45 -1.50 10.34 4.26
C ASP A 45 -1.20 9.82 2.86
N ALA A 46 -0.70 8.59 2.78
CA ALA A 46 -0.35 7.97 1.52
C ALA A 46 -1.60 7.59 0.70
N GLN A 47 -2.66 7.11 1.35
CA GLN A 47 -3.95 6.87 0.71
C GLN A 47 -4.58 8.17 0.16
N ALA A 48 -4.51 9.26 0.91
CA ALA A 48 -4.99 10.56 0.45
C ALA A 48 -4.21 11.03 -0.79
N LYS A 49 -2.87 10.98 -0.75
CA LYS A 49 -2.02 11.33 -1.89
C LYS A 49 -2.27 10.46 -3.12
N TYR A 50 -2.53 9.17 -2.92
CA TYR A 50 -2.86 8.26 -4.02
C TYR A 50 -4.21 8.62 -4.64
N ALA A 51 -5.24 8.87 -3.82
CA ALA A 51 -6.56 9.30 -4.29
C ALA A 51 -6.49 10.62 -5.06
N ASP A 52 -5.70 11.60 -4.59
CA ASP A 52 -5.48 12.87 -5.28
C ASP A 52 -4.79 12.66 -6.65
N ALA A 53 -3.78 11.79 -6.70
CA ALA A 53 -3.09 11.47 -7.95
C ALA A 53 -3.98 10.73 -8.95
N GLU A 54 -4.83 9.81 -8.48
CA GLU A 54 -5.82 9.11 -9.29
C GLU A 54 -6.85 10.09 -9.84
N LYS A 55 -7.37 10.98 -8.98
CA LYS A 55 -8.31 12.04 -9.40
C LYS A 55 -7.70 12.93 -10.46
N ALA A 56 -6.48 13.44 -10.25
CA ALA A 56 -5.79 14.29 -11.21
C ALA A 56 -5.58 13.60 -12.56
N ALA A 57 -5.21 12.30 -12.56
CA ALA A 57 -5.04 11.52 -13.78
C ALA A 57 -6.38 11.34 -14.52
N ASN A 58 -7.48 11.11 -13.80
CA ASN A 58 -8.82 10.99 -14.39
C ASN A 58 -9.31 12.33 -14.95
N ASP A 59 -9.08 13.44 -14.26
CA ASP A 59 -9.46 14.78 -14.73
C ASP A 59 -8.71 15.15 -16.02
N ASP A 60 -7.39 14.86 -16.11
CA ASP A 60 -6.58 15.06 -17.32
C ASP A 60 -7.08 14.15 -18.48
N LEU A 61 -7.37 12.87 -18.18
CA LEU A 61 -7.91 11.94 -19.18
C LEU A 61 -9.25 12.45 -19.73
N ASN A 62 -10.17 12.87 -18.87
CA ASN A 62 -11.47 13.42 -19.27
C ASN A 62 -11.31 14.66 -20.13
N SER A 63 -10.41 15.56 -19.78
CA SER A 63 -10.10 16.76 -20.58
C SER A 63 -9.65 16.40 -22.00
N ARG A 64 -8.75 15.42 -22.16
CA ARG A 64 -8.29 14.94 -23.47
C ARG A 64 -9.40 14.30 -24.28
N VAL A 65 -10.24 13.49 -23.65
CA VAL A 65 -11.42 12.85 -24.28
C VAL A 65 -12.39 13.93 -24.77
N ASP A 66 -12.63 14.99 -24.00
CA ASP A 66 -13.49 16.10 -24.40
C ASP A 66 -12.94 16.85 -25.61
N VAL A 67 -11.62 17.07 -25.68
CA VAL A 67 -10.96 17.65 -26.85
C VAL A 67 -11.15 16.77 -28.08
N LEU A 68 -10.95 15.46 -27.95
CA LEU A 68 -11.17 14.49 -29.03
C LEU A 68 -12.62 14.53 -29.53
N LYS A 69 -13.59 14.52 -28.59
CA LYS A 69 -15.02 14.61 -28.92
C LYS A 69 -15.35 15.87 -29.70
N LYS A 70 -14.85 17.02 -29.29
CA LYS A 70 -15.02 18.29 -30.01
C LYS A 70 -14.41 18.25 -31.42
N SER A 71 -13.22 17.66 -31.54
CA SER A 71 -12.54 17.47 -32.83
C SER A 71 -13.37 16.57 -33.78
N MET A 72 -13.93 15.47 -33.26
CA MET A 72 -14.78 14.58 -34.05
C MET A 72 -16.09 15.25 -34.48
N GLN A 73 -16.70 16.10 -33.62
CA GLN A 73 -17.87 16.92 -33.98
C GLN A 73 -17.55 17.90 -35.12
N ALA A 74 -16.38 18.58 -35.05
CA ALA A 74 -15.95 19.50 -36.11
C ALA A 74 -15.69 18.76 -37.44
N ILE A 75 -15.11 17.56 -37.39
CA ILE A 75 -14.93 16.71 -38.59
C ILE A 75 -16.32 16.30 -39.18
N SER A 76 -17.27 15.92 -38.32
CA SER A 76 -18.60 15.57 -38.74
C SER A 76 -19.34 16.75 -39.42
N GLN A 77 -19.17 17.96 -38.87
CA GLN A 77 -19.72 19.17 -39.46
C GLN A 77 -19.11 19.46 -40.84
N LEU A 78 -17.79 19.38 -40.97
CA LEU A 78 -17.10 19.55 -42.24
C LEU A 78 -17.55 18.51 -43.31
N ASN A 79 -17.75 17.26 -42.89
CA ASN A 79 -18.30 16.23 -43.79
C ASN A 79 -19.71 16.59 -44.28
N SER A 80 -20.58 17.09 -43.40
CA SER A 80 -21.93 17.55 -43.77
C SER A 80 -21.88 18.75 -44.71
N ASP A 81 -21.01 19.72 -44.43
CA ASP A 81 -20.87 20.93 -45.24
C ASP A 81 -20.31 20.63 -46.64
N LEU A 82 -19.36 19.69 -46.75
CA LEU A 82 -18.82 19.23 -48.05
C LEU A 82 -19.84 18.52 -48.92
N GLN A 83 -20.94 18.02 -48.35
CA GLN A 83 -22.05 17.38 -49.12
C GLN A 83 -23.05 18.38 -49.65
N LYS A 84 -23.00 19.66 -49.26
CA LYS A 84 -23.91 20.69 -49.74
C LYS A 84 -23.66 20.99 -51.22
N SER A 85 -24.73 21.14 -52.00
CA SER A 85 -24.66 21.55 -53.40
C SER A 85 -24.33 23.03 -53.52
N GLY A 86 -23.59 23.40 -54.58
CA GLY A 86 -23.27 24.80 -54.90
C GLY A 86 -21.99 25.38 -54.25
N LEU A 87 -21.15 24.55 -53.65
CA LEU A 87 -19.83 24.99 -53.18
C LEU A 87 -18.87 25.29 -54.37
N ALA A 88 -18.20 26.47 -54.30
CA ALA A 88 -17.11 26.77 -55.22
C ALA A 88 -15.96 25.76 -55.07
N ALA A 89 -15.25 25.45 -56.17
CA ALA A 89 -14.19 24.45 -56.18
C ALA A 89 -13.11 24.76 -55.16
N ASP A 90 -12.59 25.99 -55.12
CA ASP A 90 -11.57 26.44 -54.16
C ASP A 90 -11.99 26.29 -52.71
N THR A 91 -13.29 26.55 -52.42
CA THR A 91 -13.85 26.38 -51.04
C THR A 91 -13.93 24.90 -50.66
N LYS A 92 -14.31 24.04 -51.59
CA LYS A 92 -14.39 22.58 -51.38
C LYS A 92 -13.00 22.00 -51.13
N ASP A 93 -11.99 22.43 -51.87
CA ASP A 93 -10.61 22.00 -51.72
C ASP A 93 -10.03 22.44 -50.38
N ALA A 94 -10.26 23.69 -49.97
CA ALA A 94 -9.87 24.20 -48.67
C ALA A 94 -10.50 23.43 -47.49
N MET A 95 -11.80 23.18 -47.55
CA MET A 95 -12.57 22.42 -46.53
C MET A 95 -12.10 20.94 -46.51
N THR A 96 -11.79 20.35 -47.65
CA THR A 96 -11.24 18.98 -47.71
C THR A 96 -9.91 18.88 -47.02
N LYS A 97 -9.01 19.82 -47.28
CA LYS A 97 -7.68 19.88 -46.63
C LYS A 97 -7.77 20.13 -45.12
N ASP A 98 -8.66 21.02 -44.68
CA ASP A 98 -8.93 21.25 -43.25
C ASP A 98 -9.44 19.98 -42.56
N ARG A 99 -10.42 19.29 -43.18
CA ARG A 99 -10.92 18.03 -42.71
C ARG A 99 -9.81 16.96 -42.55
N GLU A 100 -8.97 16.80 -43.58
CA GLU A 100 -7.86 15.83 -43.54
C GLU A 100 -6.89 16.13 -42.41
N THR A 101 -6.55 17.41 -42.21
CA THR A 101 -5.71 17.87 -41.10
C THR A 101 -6.34 17.54 -39.75
N LYS A 102 -7.64 17.83 -39.57
CA LYS A 102 -8.38 17.53 -38.32
C LYS A 102 -8.50 16.01 -38.07
N VAL A 103 -8.71 15.21 -39.11
CA VAL A 103 -8.73 13.75 -39.00
C VAL A 103 -7.37 13.20 -38.54
N ALA A 104 -6.28 13.71 -39.13
CA ALA A 104 -4.94 13.30 -38.73
C ALA A 104 -4.64 13.67 -37.25
N ALA A 105 -5.01 14.89 -36.86
CA ALA A 105 -4.86 15.37 -35.47
C ALA A 105 -5.72 14.54 -34.48
N ALA A 106 -6.98 14.24 -34.82
CA ALA A 106 -7.87 13.43 -33.99
C ALA A 106 -7.33 12.01 -33.80
N ARG A 107 -6.78 11.40 -34.85
CA ARG A 107 -6.13 10.07 -34.73
C ARG A 107 -4.86 10.09 -33.88
N ALA A 108 -4.10 11.17 -33.95
CA ALA A 108 -2.91 11.33 -33.10
C ALA A 108 -3.32 11.46 -31.62
N LEU A 109 -4.34 12.29 -31.35
CA LEU A 109 -4.88 12.48 -30.00
C LEU A 109 -5.49 11.20 -29.43
N ASP A 110 -6.19 10.39 -30.22
CA ASP A 110 -6.75 9.10 -29.79
C ASP A 110 -5.65 8.11 -29.36
N ARG A 111 -4.55 8.05 -30.12
CA ARG A 111 -3.37 7.28 -29.72
C ARG A 111 -2.76 7.81 -28.42
N GLU A 112 -2.60 9.13 -28.31
CA GLU A 112 -2.05 9.77 -27.11
C GLU A 112 -2.91 9.48 -25.87
N ILE A 113 -4.26 9.48 -25.99
CA ILE A 113 -5.19 9.12 -24.92
C ILE A 113 -4.98 7.67 -24.48
N THR A 114 -4.81 6.76 -25.45
CA THR A 114 -4.59 5.34 -25.17
C THR A 114 -3.27 5.13 -24.43
N ASP A 115 -2.19 5.74 -24.90
CA ASP A 115 -0.87 5.67 -24.29
C ASP A 115 -0.85 6.32 -22.90
N PHE A 116 -1.51 7.47 -22.75
CA PHE A 116 -1.67 8.15 -21.48
C PHE A 116 -2.37 7.27 -20.45
N ARG A 117 -3.51 6.66 -20.83
CA ARG A 117 -4.26 5.76 -19.93
C ARG A 117 -3.39 4.60 -19.46
N SER A 118 -2.74 3.90 -20.38
CA SER A 118 -1.87 2.75 -20.06
C SER A 118 -0.72 3.15 -19.15
N THR A 119 -0.03 4.25 -19.49
CA THR A 119 1.12 4.74 -18.71
C THR A 119 0.70 5.19 -17.32
N LYS A 120 -0.40 5.93 -17.18
CA LYS A 120 -0.88 6.41 -15.89
C LYS A 120 -1.36 5.27 -15.00
N GLN A 121 -2.06 4.29 -15.56
CA GLN A 121 -2.48 3.10 -14.82
C GLN A 121 -1.26 2.35 -14.23
N LYS A 122 -0.24 2.12 -15.06
CA LYS A 122 1.00 1.48 -14.59
C LYS A 122 1.71 2.31 -13.53
N THR A 123 1.83 3.62 -13.76
CA THR A 123 2.49 4.53 -12.81
C THR A 123 1.80 4.53 -11.45
N LEU A 124 0.47 4.62 -11.43
CA LEU A 124 -0.33 4.59 -10.19
C LEU A 124 -0.20 3.25 -9.46
N GLN A 125 -0.23 2.14 -10.21
CA GLN A 125 -0.01 0.81 -9.63
C GLN A 125 1.39 0.68 -9.01
N ASP A 126 2.43 1.11 -9.70
CA ASP A 126 3.80 1.07 -9.20
C ASP A 126 3.99 1.98 -7.97
N GLN A 127 3.33 3.15 -7.95
CA GLN A 127 3.33 4.05 -6.80
C GLN A 127 2.64 3.40 -5.59
N PHE A 128 1.48 2.76 -5.80
CA PHE A 128 0.76 2.05 -4.74
C PHE A 128 1.59 0.93 -4.13
N LEU A 129 2.23 0.11 -4.96
CA LEU A 129 3.08 -1.00 -4.48
C LEU A 129 4.29 -0.51 -3.70
N ARG A 130 4.97 0.54 -4.18
CA ARG A 130 6.11 1.15 -3.45
C ARG A 130 5.66 1.73 -2.11
N MET A 131 4.60 2.53 -2.12
CA MET A 131 4.04 3.12 -0.92
C MET A 131 3.68 2.05 0.13
N ARG A 132 2.99 0.99 -0.29
CA ARG A 132 2.65 -0.12 0.61
C ARG A 132 3.90 -0.80 1.19
N LYS A 133 4.91 -1.03 0.35
CA LYS A 133 6.18 -1.62 0.78
C LYS A 133 6.86 -0.75 1.82
N ASP A 134 7.01 0.55 1.58
CA ASP A 134 7.69 1.49 2.48
C ASP A 134 6.98 1.56 3.84
N ILE A 135 5.64 1.56 3.85
CA ILE A 135 4.84 1.54 5.07
C ILE A 135 5.04 0.22 5.84
N VAL A 136 5.02 -0.92 5.15
CA VAL A 136 5.26 -2.22 5.79
C VAL A 136 6.67 -2.31 6.36
N ASP A 137 7.68 -1.80 5.66
CA ASP A 137 9.06 -1.75 6.13
C ASP A 137 9.19 -0.90 7.42
N ASP A 138 8.54 0.27 7.48
CA ASP A 138 8.47 1.12 8.68
C ASP A 138 7.81 0.38 9.86
N ILE A 139 6.68 -0.29 9.61
CA ILE A 139 5.97 -1.09 10.62
C ILE A 139 6.86 -2.22 11.12
N MET A 140 7.47 -2.99 10.22
CA MET A 140 8.34 -4.11 10.59
C MET A 140 9.55 -3.67 11.40
N LYS A 141 10.11 -2.51 11.09
CA LYS A 141 11.19 -1.92 11.91
C LYS A 141 10.72 -1.69 13.34
N THR A 142 9.58 -1.03 13.53
CA THR A 142 9.01 -0.73 14.85
C THR A 142 8.62 -2.00 15.60
N VAL A 143 8.03 -2.98 14.91
CA VAL A 143 7.72 -4.31 15.48
C VAL A 143 9.00 -4.96 16.02
N ASN A 144 10.06 -5.01 15.21
CA ASN A 144 11.35 -5.61 15.61
C ASN A 144 12.01 -4.89 16.80
N GLU A 145 11.91 -3.56 16.89
CA GLU A 145 12.39 -2.80 18.03
C GLU A 145 11.64 -3.17 19.32
N LEU A 146 10.30 -3.27 19.24
CA LEU A 146 9.47 -3.66 20.38
C LEU A 146 9.64 -5.13 20.77
N VAL A 147 9.82 -6.03 19.81
CA VAL A 147 10.13 -7.45 20.03
C VAL A 147 11.38 -7.58 20.89
N LYS A 148 12.46 -6.87 20.53
CA LYS A 148 13.71 -6.85 21.27
C LYS A 148 13.53 -6.24 22.67
N ALA A 149 12.83 -5.11 22.76
CA ALA A 149 12.61 -4.42 24.04
C ALA A 149 11.77 -5.24 25.03
N LYS A 150 10.79 -5.98 24.54
CA LYS A 150 9.89 -6.83 25.34
C LYS A 150 10.42 -8.24 25.58
N GLY A 151 11.49 -8.64 24.87
CA GLY A 151 12.11 -9.96 24.98
C GLY A 151 11.19 -11.08 24.46
N TYR A 152 10.48 -10.85 23.36
CA TYR A 152 9.74 -11.91 22.67
C TYR A 152 10.71 -12.78 21.85
N ASP A 153 10.50 -14.09 21.90
CA ASP A 153 11.25 -15.06 21.09
C ASP A 153 10.59 -15.30 19.74
N ILE A 154 9.26 -15.32 19.71
CA ILE A 154 8.44 -15.54 18.51
C ILE A 154 7.26 -14.59 18.52
N VAL A 155 6.98 -13.99 17.34
CA VAL A 155 5.81 -13.13 17.12
C VAL A 155 5.05 -13.62 15.91
N PHE A 156 3.72 -13.69 16.04
CA PHE A 156 2.81 -14.07 14.96
C PHE A 156 1.94 -12.89 14.54
N ASP A 157 1.72 -12.78 13.23
CA ASP A 157 0.68 -11.90 12.70
C ASP A 157 -0.69 -12.59 12.84
N LYS A 158 -1.57 -12.05 13.71
CA LYS A 158 -2.91 -12.60 13.92
C LYS A 158 -3.91 -12.20 12.84
N SER A 159 -3.56 -11.25 11.98
CA SER A 159 -4.38 -10.82 10.84
C SER A 159 -4.12 -11.64 9.56
N GLY A 160 -3.09 -12.50 9.58
CA GLY A 160 -2.68 -13.29 8.42
C GLY A 160 -3.70 -14.38 8.08
N LEU A 161 -3.98 -14.54 6.78
CA LEU A 161 -4.84 -15.58 6.26
C LEU A 161 -4.03 -16.62 5.48
N SER A 162 -4.42 -17.88 5.60
CA SER A 162 -3.92 -18.97 4.75
C SER A 162 -4.44 -18.85 3.31
N ALA A 163 -3.92 -19.65 2.39
CA ALA A 163 -4.40 -19.70 1.01
C ALA A 163 -5.91 -20.04 0.89
N GLY A 164 -6.48 -20.69 1.90
CA GLY A 164 -7.92 -20.97 1.99
C GLY A 164 -8.74 -19.88 2.70
N ALA A 165 -8.20 -18.69 2.89
CA ALA A 165 -8.82 -17.57 3.60
C ALA A 165 -9.20 -17.89 5.06
N VAL A 166 -8.55 -18.87 5.68
CA VAL A 166 -8.70 -19.19 7.10
C VAL A 166 -7.61 -18.45 7.88
N PRO A 167 -7.91 -17.83 9.04
CA PRO A 167 -6.89 -17.20 9.88
C PRO A 167 -5.76 -18.19 10.23
N VAL A 168 -4.50 -17.73 10.10
CA VAL A 168 -3.33 -18.55 10.48
C VAL A 168 -3.25 -18.69 12.00
N VAL A 169 -3.57 -17.61 12.73
CA VAL A 169 -3.72 -17.61 14.19
C VAL A 169 -5.20 -17.67 14.51
N LEU A 170 -5.70 -18.85 14.89
CA LEU A 170 -7.11 -19.06 15.19
C LEU A 170 -7.53 -18.44 16.53
N PHE A 171 -6.61 -18.40 17.49
CA PHE A 171 -6.82 -17.83 18.82
C PHE A 171 -5.50 -17.35 19.41
N SER A 172 -5.53 -16.21 20.05
CA SER A 172 -4.46 -15.72 20.94
C SER A 172 -5.11 -14.99 22.12
N ARG A 173 -4.48 -15.06 23.29
CA ARG A 173 -4.88 -14.27 24.45
C ARG A 173 -4.57 -12.80 24.21
N ASP A 174 -5.38 -11.90 24.75
CA ASP A 174 -5.22 -10.46 24.58
C ASP A 174 -3.92 -9.91 25.20
N ASP A 175 -3.42 -10.55 26.27
CA ASP A 175 -2.17 -10.16 26.91
C ASP A 175 -0.91 -10.45 26.08
N LEU A 176 -1.03 -11.24 25.01
CA LEU A 176 0.01 -11.49 24.03
C LEU A 176 0.01 -10.46 22.90
N ASP A 177 -1.06 -9.71 22.75
CA ASP A 177 -1.23 -8.73 21.67
C ASP A 177 -0.56 -7.39 22.03
N PHE A 178 0.45 -7.00 21.26
CA PHE A 178 1.13 -5.72 21.41
C PHE A 178 0.90 -4.75 20.24
N SER A 179 -0.15 -4.98 19.44
CA SER A 179 -0.51 -4.12 18.28
C SER A 179 -0.66 -2.65 18.69
N GLN A 180 -1.28 -2.39 19.86
CA GLN A 180 -1.46 -1.03 20.36
C GLN A 180 -0.13 -0.33 20.68
N ASP A 181 0.85 -1.06 21.18
CA ASP A 181 2.18 -0.50 21.45
C ASP A 181 2.89 -0.13 20.14
N VAL A 182 2.74 -0.97 19.10
CA VAL A 182 3.26 -0.69 17.75
C VAL A 182 2.61 0.58 17.18
N ILE A 183 1.27 0.67 17.21
CA ILE A 183 0.51 1.83 16.73
C ILE A 183 0.93 3.10 17.46
N THR A 184 1.02 3.02 18.78
CA THR A 184 1.45 4.15 19.61
C THR A 184 2.86 4.60 19.26
N SER A 185 3.78 3.66 19.07
CA SER A 185 5.17 3.95 18.71
C SER A 185 5.29 4.58 17.33
N LEU A 186 4.59 4.04 16.33
CA LEU A 186 4.57 4.56 14.95
C LEU A 186 3.98 5.98 14.87
N ASN A 187 2.96 6.26 15.68
CA ASN A 187 2.23 7.52 15.62
C ASN A 187 2.83 8.61 16.55
N LYS A 188 3.92 8.34 17.29
CA LYS A 188 4.61 9.35 18.11
C LYS A 188 5.10 10.56 17.32
N THR A 189 5.45 10.37 16.06
CA THR A 189 5.94 11.41 15.16
C THR A 189 4.87 11.95 14.21
N ALA A 190 3.60 11.57 14.45
CA ALA A 190 2.50 12.09 13.66
C ALA A 190 2.41 13.61 13.81
N PRO A 191 2.19 14.38 12.72
CA PRO A 191 1.92 15.79 12.82
C PRO A 191 0.69 16.02 13.71
N ALA A 192 0.70 17.09 14.51
CA ALA A 192 -0.49 17.48 15.26
C ALA A 192 -1.66 17.66 14.28
N ALA A 193 -2.81 17.04 14.61
CA ALA A 193 -4.02 17.21 13.80
C ALA A 193 -4.34 18.72 13.71
N LYS A 194 -4.42 19.25 12.48
CA LYS A 194 -4.84 20.63 12.22
C LYS A 194 -6.33 20.77 12.38
#